data_33d61288060fb584611f8eeb813a3351
#
_entry.id   33d61288060fb584611f8eeb813a3351
#
_cell.length_a   1.000
_cell.length_b   1.000
_cell.length_c   1.000
_cell.angle_alpha   90.00
_cell.angle_beta   90.00
_cell.angle_gamma   90.00
#
_symmetry.space_group_name_H-M   'P 1'
#
loop_
_entity.id
_entity.type
_entity.pdbx_description
1 polymer ?
#
loop_
_entity_poly.entity_id
_entity_poly.type
_entity_poly.pdbx_seq_one_letter_code
_entity_poly.pdbx_strand_id
1 'polypeptide(L)'
;MKFKGKEYTEVKDRIDAFLSDYPEATIETKLVSVNCLTDTPTGEKCNEYLIYATVYPSKENNPDQYYTGHAAERDNTGFVNKTSALENCETSAVGRALAFAGYGGGYAIASKEEVDNAKAAQKKSHVTVKMLEELDASFKRAVPFLEEAMIKRYKEQRTAGHFDTKLRVNATMQYFSQMIKEGKDVGKDKKNAK
;
A
#
# COMPACT_ATOMS: atom_id res chain seq x y z
N MET A 1 8.92 17.81 9.36
CA MET A 1 9.53 16.65 8.66
C MET A 1 9.62 16.95 7.17
N LYS A 2 10.73 16.72 6.46
CA LYS A 2 10.86 17.03 5.02
C LYS A 2 10.50 15.84 4.15
N PHE A 3 9.55 16.02 3.23
CA PHE A 3 9.22 15.05 2.19
C PHE A 3 9.60 15.60 0.82
N LYS A 4 10.48 14.90 0.07
CA LYS A 4 11.04 15.37 -1.22
C LYS A 4 11.58 16.81 -1.14
N GLY A 5 12.24 17.16 -0.03
CA GLY A 5 12.80 18.50 0.19
C GLY A 5 11.78 19.56 0.65
N LYS A 6 10.48 19.22 0.83
CA LYS A 6 9.45 20.11 1.34
C LYS A 6 9.03 19.73 2.75
N GLU A 7 8.68 20.70 3.56
CA GLU A 7 8.21 20.52 4.93
C GLU A 7 6.80 19.92 4.91
N TYR A 8 6.61 18.78 5.63
CA TYR A 8 5.30 18.19 5.87
C TYR A 8 4.66 18.90 7.05
N THR A 9 3.51 19.52 6.85
CA THR A 9 2.72 20.16 7.91
C THR A 9 1.75 19.12 8.48
N GLU A 10 1.81 18.89 9.79
CA GLU A 10 0.89 17.97 10.47
C GLU A 10 -0.53 18.53 10.46
N VAL A 11 -1.54 17.66 10.63
CA VAL A 11 -2.95 18.10 10.61
C VAL A 11 -3.24 19.09 11.74
N LYS A 12 -2.63 18.87 12.92
CA LYS A 12 -2.73 19.81 14.05
C LYS A 12 -2.26 21.20 13.65
N ASP A 13 -1.09 21.34 13.01
CA ASP A 13 -0.55 22.62 12.61
C ASP A 13 -1.45 23.33 11.59
N ARG A 14 -2.11 22.56 10.70
CA ARG A 14 -3.08 23.06 9.73
C ARG A 14 -4.33 23.58 10.42
N ILE A 15 -4.83 22.89 11.44
CA ILE A 15 -5.98 23.30 12.27
C ILE A 15 -5.64 24.60 12.98
N ASP A 16 -4.48 24.64 13.66
CA ASP A 16 -4.03 25.80 14.41
C ASP A 16 -3.90 27.05 13.52
N ALA A 17 -3.31 26.88 12.32
CA ALA A 17 -3.20 27.96 11.33
C ALA A 17 -4.57 28.43 10.82
N PHE A 18 -5.46 27.49 10.48
CA PHE A 18 -6.80 27.80 9.99
C PHE A 18 -7.64 28.55 11.05
N LEU A 19 -7.62 28.09 12.31
CA LEU A 19 -8.34 28.76 13.39
C LEU A 19 -7.72 30.12 13.77
N SER A 20 -6.41 30.29 13.55
CA SER A 20 -5.75 31.59 13.72
C SER A 20 -6.21 32.61 12.67
N ASP A 21 -6.35 32.18 11.40
CA ASP A 21 -6.79 33.06 10.30
C ASP A 21 -8.32 33.31 10.35
N TYR A 22 -9.07 32.32 10.83
CA TYR A 22 -10.53 32.33 10.95
C TYR A 22 -10.99 31.96 12.36
N PRO A 23 -11.03 32.93 13.30
CA PRO A 23 -11.43 32.65 14.71
C PRO A 23 -12.86 32.11 14.87
N GLU A 24 -13.75 32.40 13.87
CA GLU A 24 -15.13 31.90 13.84
C GLU A 24 -15.31 30.63 13.01
N ALA A 25 -14.20 29.97 12.64
CA ALA A 25 -14.24 28.79 11.81
C ALA A 25 -14.95 27.62 12.50
N THR A 26 -15.58 26.80 11.65
CA THR A 26 -16.23 25.55 12.10
C THR A 26 -15.62 24.37 11.33
N ILE A 27 -15.26 23.32 12.06
CA ILE A 27 -14.81 22.04 11.50
C ILE A 27 -15.84 20.99 11.87
N GLU A 28 -16.42 20.35 10.87
CA GLU A 28 -17.42 19.30 11.04
C GLU A 28 -16.93 17.99 10.43
N THR A 29 -17.17 16.89 11.11
CA THR A 29 -16.94 15.56 10.59
C THR A 29 -18.22 14.75 10.60
N LYS A 30 -18.35 13.84 9.64
CA LYS A 30 -19.50 12.93 9.53
C LYS A 30 -19.00 11.54 9.18
N LEU A 31 -19.30 10.57 10.03
CA LEU A 31 -19.16 9.16 9.70
C LEU A 31 -20.22 8.81 8.66
N VAL A 32 -19.79 8.50 7.43
CA VAL A 32 -20.67 8.20 6.30
C VAL A 32 -21.10 6.75 6.33
N SER A 33 -20.12 5.85 6.54
CA SER A 33 -20.39 4.40 6.63
C SER A 33 -19.33 3.67 7.42
N VAL A 34 -19.73 2.52 7.96
CA VAL A 34 -18.84 1.47 8.47
C VAL A 34 -19.19 0.20 7.71
N ASN A 35 -18.25 -0.32 6.91
CA ASN A 35 -18.43 -1.51 6.10
C ASN A 35 -17.63 -2.66 6.68
N CYS A 36 -18.30 -3.78 7.01
CA CYS A 36 -17.59 -5.00 7.38
C CYS A 36 -17.16 -5.72 6.09
N LEU A 37 -15.86 -5.78 5.85
CA LEU A 37 -15.25 -6.40 4.69
C LEU A 37 -14.59 -7.72 5.07
N THR A 38 -14.44 -8.61 4.10
CA THR A 38 -13.59 -9.80 4.23
C THR A 38 -12.34 -9.59 3.40
N ASP A 39 -11.17 -9.59 4.06
CA ASP A 39 -9.90 -9.54 3.35
C ASP A 39 -9.72 -10.85 2.57
N THR A 40 -9.72 -10.75 1.24
CA THR A 40 -9.69 -11.90 0.33
C THR A 40 -8.42 -12.74 0.41
N PRO A 41 -7.21 -12.21 0.72
CA PRO A 41 -6.03 -13.04 0.90
C PRO A 41 -6.02 -13.83 2.21
N THR A 42 -6.57 -13.30 3.29
CA THR A 42 -6.48 -13.90 4.64
C THR A 42 -7.78 -14.52 5.12
N GLY A 43 -8.93 -14.12 4.55
CA GLY A 43 -10.26 -14.48 5.04
C GLY A 43 -10.67 -13.75 6.33
N GLU A 44 -9.83 -12.84 6.84
CA GLU A 44 -10.10 -12.07 8.05
C GLU A 44 -11.14 -10.99 7.79
N LYS A 45 -12.01 -10.77 8.76
CA LYS A 45 -12.97 -9.65 8.72
C LYS A 45 -12.28 -8.38 9.19
N CYS A 46 -12.56 -7.28 8.51
CA CYS A 46 -12.12 -5.94 8.91
C CYS A 46 -13.25 -4.93 8.74
N ASN A 47 -13.19 -3.83 9.48
CA ASN A 47 -14.08 -2.71 9.29
C ASN A 47 -13.39 -1.64 8.45
N GLU A 48 -14.11 -1.09 7.49
CA GLU A 48 -13.72 0.09 6.73
C GLU A 48 -14.60 1.26 7.17
N TYR A 49 -13.96 2.34 7.62
CA TYR A 49 -14.58 3.58 8.02
C TYR A 49 -14.47 4.58 6.88
N LEU A 50 -15.58 5.23 6.53
CA LEU A 50 -15.62 6.33 5.57
C LEU A 50 -16.08 7.59 6.30
N ILE A 51 -15.21 8.60 6.34
CA ILE A 51 -15.49 9.90 6.97
C ILE A 51 -15.42 11.02 5.94
N TYR A 52 -16.35 11.94 6.08
CA TYR A 52 -16.43 13.20 5.36
C TYR A 52 -16.19 14.34 6.35
N ALA A 53 -15.33 15.27 6.00
CA ALA A 53 -15.07 16.47 6.76
C ALA A 53 -15.43 17.73 5.97
N THR A 54 -15.94 18.74 6.65
CA THR A 54 -16.20 20.07 6.10
C THR A 54 -15.58 21.11 7.00
N VAL A 55 -14.86 22.06 6.43
CA VAL A 55 -14.31 23.20 7.14
C VAL A 55 -14.89 24.49 6.57
N TYR A 56 -15.36 25.34 7.45
CA TYR A 56 -15.97 26.63 7.13
C TYR A 56 -15.11 27.75 7.73
N PRO A 57 -14.65 28.74 6.94
CA PRO A 57 -14.04 29.95 7.49
C PRO A 57 -14.98 30.73 8.42
N SER A 58 -16.26 30.80 8.09
CA SER A 58 -17.32 31.34 8.95
C SER A 58 -18.67 30.76 8.50
N LYS A 59 -19.13 29.74 9.20
CA LYS A 59 -20.36 29.02 8.84
C LYS A 59 -21.61 29.90 9.00
N GLU A 60 -21.62 30.76 10.02
CA GLU A 60 -22.75 31.62 10.31
C GLU A 60 -22.88 32.77 9.29
N ASN A 61 -21.76 33.42 8.92
CA ASN A 61 -21.77 34.58 8.05
C ASN A 61 -21.68 34.23 6.57
N ASN A 62 -21.05 33.07 6.22
CA ASN A 62 -20.89 32.63 4.84
C ASN A 62 -20.96 31.10 4.73
N PRO A 63 -22.16 30.50 4.84
CA PRO A 63 -22.35 29.05 4.83
C PRO A 63 -21.99 28.39 3.49
N ASP A 64 -21.95 29.14 2.41
CA ASP A 64 -21.62 28.64 1.07
C ASP A 64 -20.11 28.56 0.81
N GLN A 65 -19.30 29.18 1.67
CA GLN A 65 -17.84 29.07 1.61
C GLN A 65 -17.35 27.96 2.51
N TYR A 66 -17.12 26.78 1.93
CA TYR A 66 -16.62 25.65 2.66
C TYR A 66 -15.67 24.81 1.80
N TYR A 67 -14.86 23.99 2.47
CA TYR A 67 -13.95 23.04 1.85
C TYR A 67 -14.21 21.66 2.42
N THR A 68 -14.05 20.63 1.60
CA THR A 68 -14.39 19.25 2.00
C THR A 68 -13.25 18.29 1.83
N GLY A 69 -13.24 17.23 2.66
CA GLY A 69 -12.28 16.14 2.57
C GLY A 69 -12.93 14.81 2.90
N HIS A 70 -12.50 13.76 2.21
CA HIS A 70 -12.94 12.41 2.46
C HIS A 70 -11.74 11.54 2.85
N ALA A 71 -11.95 10.59 3.74
CA ALA A 71 -10.98 9.56 4.05
C ALA A 71 -11.66 8.21 4.22
N ALA A 72 -10.96 7.16 3.87
CA ALA A 72 -11.36 5.78 4.15
C ALA A 72 -10.17 5.04 4.76
N GLU A 73 -10.40 4.38 5.90
CA GLU A 73 -9.39 3.62 6.62
C GLU A 73 -9.95 2.26 7.06
N ARG A 74 -9.07 1.25 7.10
CA ARG A 74 -9.41 -0.11 7.54
C ARG A 74 -8.65 -0.47 8.80
N ASP A 75 -9.33 -1.12 9.76
CA ASP A 75 -8.75 -1.54 11.03
C ASP A 75 -7.70 -2.66 10.92
N ASN A 76 -7.59 -3.33 9.78
CA ASN A 76 -6.57 -4.35 9.51
C ASN A 76 -5.32 -3.81 8.78
N THR A 77 -5.24 -2.51 8.49
CA THR A 77 -4.13 -1.90 7.75
C THR A 77 -3.18 -1.13 8.66
N GLY A 78 -1.91 -1.56 8.71
CA GLY A 78 -0.87 -0.87 9.48
C GLY A 78 -1.03 -0.99 11.01
N PHE A 79 -0.06 -0.44 11.74
CA PHE A 79 -0.03 -0.56 13.21
C PHE A 79 -1.04 0.39 13.88
N VAL A 80 -1.17 1.61 13.38
CA VAL A 80 -2.05 2.65 13.96
C VAL A 80 -3.51 2.24 13.80
N ASN A 81 -3.91 1.79 12.61
CA ASN A 81 -5.30 1.46 12.30
C ASN A 81 -5.83 0.24 13.06
N LYS A 82 -4.96 -0.62 13.60
CA LYS A 82 -5.40 -1.75 14.44
C LYS A 82 -6.13 -1.32 15.71
N THR A 83 -5.86 -0.12 16.20
CA THR A 83 -6.44 0.41 17.46
C THR A 83 -7.19 1.71 17.27
N SER A 84 -6.92 2.46 16.21
CA SER A 84 -7.39 3.83 16.01
C SER A 84 -7.75 4.15 14.56
N ALA A 85 -8.38 3.20 13.86
CA ALA A 85 -8.75 3.38 12.46
C ALA A 85 -9.78 4.49 12.25
N LEU A 86 -10.75 4.61 13.16
CA LEU A 86 -11.79 5.64 13.11
C LEU A 86 -11.18 7.03 13.29
N GLU A 87 -10.39 7.21 14.34
CA GLU A 87 -9.74 8.49 14.68
C GLU A 87 -8.74 8.90 13.60
N ASN A 88 -8.00 7.94 13.04
CA ASN A 88 -7.08 8.19 11.94
C ASN A 88 -7.84 8.60 10.66
N CYS A 89 -8.96 7.95 10.37
CA CYS A 89 -9.83 8.30 9.26
C CYS A 89 -10.37 9.74 9.39
N GLU A 90 -10.82 10.13 10.59
CA GLU A 90 -11.32 11.47 10.89
C GLU A 90 -10.23 12.52 10.71
N THR A 91 -9.06 12.30 11.31
CA THR A 91 -7.90 13.19 11.16
C THR A 91 -7.49 13.36 9.70
N SER A 92 -7.48 12.27 8.93
CA SER A 92 -7.17 12.27 7.50
C SER A 92 -8.20 13.08 6.69
N ALA A 93 -9.50 12.95 6.99
CA ALA A 93 -10.55 13.70 6.31
C ALA A 93 -10.43 15.22 6.56
N VAL A 94 -10.20 15.61 7.83
CA VAL A 94 -9.98 17.01 8.22
C VAL A 94 -8.72 17.56 7.55
N GLY A 95 -7.61 16.81 7.56
CA GLY A 95 -6.37 17.23 6.94
C GLY A 95 -6.50 17.49 5.43
N ARG A 96 -7.34 16.72 4.73
CA ARG A 96 -7.65 16.95 3.30
C ARG A 96 -8.52 18.17 3.09
N ALA A 97 -9.56 18.37 3.89
CA ALA A 97 -10.40 19.56 3.81
C ALA A 97 -9.57 20.84 3.99
N LEU A 98 -8.69 20.86 5.00
CA LEU A 98 -7.76 21.97 5.24
C LEU A 98 -6.74 22.16 4.12
N ALA A 99 -6.27 21.08 3.49
CA ALA A 99 -5.37 21.18 2.35
C ALA A 99 -6.04 21.86 1.14
N PHE A 100 -7.32 21.58 0.88
CA PHE A 100 -8.11 22.27 -0.14
C PHE A 100 -8.39 23.74 0.23
N ALA A 101 -8.50 24.06 1.51
CA ALA A 101 -8.59 25.44 2.00
C ALA A 101 -7.25 26.22 1.92
N GLY A 102 -6.17 25.58 1.44
CA GLY A 102 -4.86 26.24 1.29
C GLY A 102 -3.85 25.92 2.40
N TYR A 103 -4.23 25.19 3.44
CA TYR A 103 -3.39 24.85 4.60
C TYR A 103 -2.63 23.52 4.43
N GLY A 104 -2.41 23.10 3.20
CA GLY A 104 -1.79 21.81 2.88
C GLY A 104 -0.27 21.74 2.93
N GLY A 105 0.43 22.85 3.18
CA GLY A 105 1.91 22.86 3.21
C GLY A 105 2.54 22.48 1.87
N GLY A 106 2.09 23.07 0.75
CA GLY A 106 2.68 22.95 -0.59
C GLY A 106 2.68 21.54 -1.20
N TYR A 107 1.63 21.10 -1.82
CA TYR A 107 1.39 19.87 -2.60
C TYR A 107 0.99 18.57 -1.86
N ALA A 108 0.93 18.53 -0.55
CA ALA A 108 0.55 17.28 0.14
C ALA A 108 -0.92 17.27 0.53
N ILE A 109 -1.78 16.79 -0.35
CA ILE A 109 -3.17 16.40 -0.01
C ILE A 109 -3.17 15.06 0.76
N ALA A 110 -2.15 14.23 0.55
CA ALA A 110 -2.00 12.94 1.22
C ALA A 110 -1.57 13.09 2.68
N SER A 111 -2.11 12.26 3.57
CA SER A 111 -1.66 12.18 4.96
C SER A 111 -0.25 11.58 5.06
N LYS A 112 0.42 11.81 6.19
CA LYS A 112 1.75 11.22 6.45
C LYS A 112 1.69 9.69 6.35
N GLU A 113 0.65 9.09 6.93
CA GLU A 113 0.45 7.64 6.90
C GLU A 113 0.22 7.10 5.49
N GLU A 114 -0.55 7.78 4.66
CA GLU A 114 -0.73 7.39 3.26
C GLU A 114 0.60 7.40 2.51
N VAL A 115 1.40 8.43 2.72
CA VAL A 115 2.74 8.53 2.12
C VAL A 115 3.67 7.44 2.64
N ASP A 116 3.67 7.16 3.94
CA ASP A 116 4.51 6.14 4.56
C ASP A 116 4.03 4.74 4.18
N ASN A 117 2.72 4.50 4.11
CA ASN A 117 2.13 3.25 3.62
C ASN A 117 2.44 3.02 2.14
N ALA A 118 2.33 4.05 1.30
CA ALA A 118 2.69 3.95 -0.12
C ALA A 118 4.18 3.62 -0.29
N LYS A 119 5.08 4.24 0.49
CA LYS A 119 6.52 3.91 0.50
C LYS A 119 6.78 2.51 1.01
N ALA A 120 6.09 2.07 2.07
CA ALA A 120 6.24 0.72 2.62
C ALA A 120 5.73 -0.34 1.63
N ALA A 121 4.59 -0.09 0.96
CA ALA A 121 4.06 -0.94 -0.09
C ALA A 121 5.04 -1.02 -1.28
N GLN A 122 5.60 0.11 -1.69
CA GLN A 122 6.59 0.19 -2.76
C GLN A 122 7.87 -0.60 -2.41
N LYS A 123 8.38 -0.47 -1.17
CA LYS A 123 9.51 -1.28 -0.67
C LYS A 123 9.19 -2.76 -0.60
N LYS A 124 7.96 -3.14 -0.18
CA LYS A 124 7.53 -4.54 -0.12
C LYS A 124 7.37 -5.17 -1.51
N SER A 125 6.96 -4.40 -2.52
CA SER A 125 6.81 -4.88 -3.89
C SER A 125 8.11 -4.92 -4.68
N HIS A 126 9.14 -4.18 -4.25
CA HIS A 126 10.37 -4.05 -5.01
C HIS A 126 11.21 -5.33 -4.96
N VAL A 127 11.57 -5.81 -6.13
CA VAL A 127 12.48 -6.97 -6.29
C VAL A 127 13.91 -6.48 -6.07
N THR A 128 14.63 -7.13 -5.18
CA THR A 128 16.04 -6.81 -4.91
C THR A 128 16.96 -7.59 -5.83
N VAL A 129 18.17 -7.09 -6.05
CA VAL A 129 19.22 -7.79 -6.81
C VAL A 129 19.44 -9.20 -6.23
N LYS A 130 19.50 -9.32 -4.89
CA LYS A 130 19.64 -10.60 -4.20
C LYS A 130 18.52 -11.60 -4.56
N MET A 131 17.27 -11.15 -4.64
CA MET A 131 16.15 -12.01 -5.05
C MET A 131 16.28 -12.51 -6.49
N LEU A 132 16.82 -11.68 -7.38
CA LEU A 132 17.08 -12.06 -8.77
C LEU A 132 18.23 -13.06 -8.87
N GLU A 133 19.28 -12.90 -8.06
CA GLU A 133 20.39 -13.87 -7.96
C GLU A 133 19.90 -15.22 -7.42
N GLU A 134 19.05 -15.23 -6.40
CA GLU A 134 18.42 -16.44 -5.86
C GLU A 134 17.51 -17.12 -6.89
N LEU A 135 16.76 -16.34 -7.69
CA LEU A 135 15.96 -16.84 -8.78
C LEU A 135 16.84 -17.49 -9.87
N ASP A 136 17.93 -16.84 -10.29
CA ASP A 136 18.87 -17.36 -11.27
C ASP A 136 19.59 -18.63 -10.77
N ALA A 137 19.92 -18.69 -9.48
CA ALA A 137 20.47 -19.89 -8.85
C ALA A 137 19.46 -21.03 -8.79
N SER A 138 18.18 -20.73 -8.52
CA SER A 138 17.09 -21.70 -8.55
C SER A 138 16.86 -22.25 -9.96
N PHE A 139 16.87 -21.38 -10.97
CA PHE A 139 16.78 -21.76 -12.37
C PHE A 139 17.92 -22.72 -12.76
N LYS A 140 19.18 -22.39 -12.46
CA LYS A 140 20.34 -23.25 -12.77
C LYS A 140 20.17 -24.67 -12.21
N ARG A 141 19.63 -24.79 -10.99
CA ARG A 141 19.36 -26.10 -10.38
C ARG A 141 18.21 -26.86 -11.05
N ALA A 142 17.24 -26.12 -11.62
CA ALA A 142 16.08 -26.71 -12.28
C ALA A 142 16.34 -27.12 -13.74
N VAL A 143 17.33 -26.54 -14.41
CA VAL A 143 17.65 -26.79 -15.83
C VAL A 143 17.65 -28.28 -16.23
N PRO A 144 18.23 -29.22 -15.47
CA PRO A 144 18.21 -30.64 -15.82
C PRO A 144 16.81 -31.28 -15.84
N PHE A 145 15.80 -30.61 -15.32
CA PHE A 145 14.41 -31.08 -15.18
C PHE A 145 13.42 -30.28 -16.00
N LEU A 146 13.89 -29.28 -16.78
CA LEU A 146 13.06 -28.40 -17.59
C LEU A 146 13.15 -28.76 -19.08
N GLU A 147 12.04 -28.57 -19.77
CA GLU A 147 12.00 -28.65 -21.23
C GLU A 147 12.73 -27.43 -21.87
N GLU A 148 13.31 -27.63 -23.05
CA GLU A 148 14.09 -26.62 -23.74
C GLU A 148 13.29 -25.32 -24.01
N ALA A 149 12.01 -25.45 -24.33
CA ALA A 149 11.10 -24.32 -24.50
C ALA A 149 10.98 -23.47 -23.23
N MET A 150 10.96 -24.09 -22.05
CA MET A 150 10.86 -23.39 -20.76
C MET A 150 12.17 -22.69 -20.39
N ILE A 151 13.30 -23.31 -20.70
CA ILE A 151 14.63 -22.70 -20.53
C ILE A 151 14.75 -21.44 -21.39
N LYS A 152 14.34 -21.51 -22.65
CA LYS A 152 14.33 -20.37 -23.57
C LYS A 152 13.42 -19.25 -23.06
N ARG A 153 12.18 -19.59 -22.69
CA ARG A 153 11.19 -18.63 -22.15
C ARG A 153 11.70 -17.91 -20.92
N TYR A 154 12.30 -18.63 -19.96
CA TYR A 154 12.86 -17.99 -18.76
C TYR A 154 13.94 -16.96 -19.11
N LYS A 155 14.89 -17.33 -20.00
CA LYS A 155 15.97 -16.44 -20.41
C LYS A 155 15.44 -15.15 -21.08
N GLU A 156 14.46 -15.30 -21.98
CA GLU A 156 13.80 -14.18 -22.63
C GLU A 156 13.09 -13.26 -21.61
N GLN A 157 12.31 -13.83 -20.70
CA GLN A 157 11.60 -13.08 -19.66
C GLN A 157 12.59 -12.40 -18.70
N ARG A 158 13.69 -13.05 -18.34
CA ARG A 158 14.73 -12.49 -17.47
C ARG A 158 15.40 -11.27 -18.09
N THR A 159 15.75 -11.36 -19.36
CA THR A 159 16.35 -10.27 -20.15
C THR A 159 15.37 -9.11 -20.37
N ALA A 160 14.09 -9.42 -20.60
CA ALA A 160 13.05 -8.41 -20.79
C ALA A 160 12.56 -7.75 -19.47
N GLY A 161 13.14 -8.10 -18.32
CA GLY A 161 12.79 -7.49 -17.03
C GLY A 161 11.42 -7.91 -16.48
N HIS A 162 10.86 -9.04 -16.88
CA HIS A 162 9.53 -9.51 -16.45
C HIS A 162 9.44 -9.87 -14.96
N PHE A 163 10.57 -9.99 -14.25
CA PHE A 163 10.62 -10.29 -12.82
C PHE A 163 10.69 -9.01 -11.99
N ASP A 164 9.74 -8.12 -12.20
CA ASP A 164 9.61 -6.80 -11.58
C ASP A 164 8.87 -6.82 -10.22
N THR A 165 8.16 -7.91 -9.92
CA THR A 165 7.42 -8.08 -8.67
C THR A 165 7.88 -9.30 -7.88
N LYS A 166 7.89 -9.20 -6.54
CA LYS A 166 8.18 -10.34 -5.64
C LYS A 166 7.26 -11.52 -5.87
N LEU A 167 6.00 -11.28 -6.22
CA LEU A 167 5.05 -12.33 -6.52
C LEU A 167 5.51 -13.19 -7.69
N ARG A 168 5.94 -12.56 -8.80
CA ARG A 168 6.46 -13.28 -9.99
C ARG A 168 7.74 -14.05 -9.67
N VAL A 169 8.66 -13.42 -8.95
CA VAL A 169 9.91 -14.09 -8.52
C VAL A 169 9.61 -15.32 -7.68
N ASN A 170 8.79 -15.18 -6.64
CA ASN A 170 8.47 -16.28 -5.73
C ASN A 170 7.70 -17.40 -6.42
N ALA A 171 6.70 -17.09 -7.26
CA ALA A 171 5.95 -18.08 -8.02
C ALA A 171 6.87 -18.90 -8.95
N THR A 172 7.82 -18.23 -9.61
CA THR A 172 8.78 -18.90 -10.50
C THR A 172 9.77 -19.77 -9.72
N MET A 173 10.23 -19.30 -8.55
CA MET A 173 11.09 -20.12 -7.67
C MET A 173 10.37 -21.37 -7.14
N GLN A 174 9.08 -21.24 -6.77
CA GLN A 174 8.25 -22.39 -6.36
C GLN A 174 8.09 -23.39 -7.50
N TYR A 175 7.80 -22.90 -8.70
CA TYR A 175 7.73 -23.76 -9.89
C TYR A 175 9.04 -24.55 -10.12
N PHE A 176 10.19 -23.89 -10.08
CA PHE A 176 11.49 -24.59 -10.21
C PHE A 176 11.73 -25.62 -9.11
N SER A 177 11.33 -25.30 -7.88
CA SER A 177 11.45 -26.23 -6.75
C SER A 177 10.59 -27.48 -6.94
N GLN A 178 9.40 -27.32 -7.50
CA GLN A 178 8.50 -28.42 -7.83
C GLN A 178 9.08 -29.30 -8.93
N MET A 179 9.59 -28.73 -10.02
CA MET A 179 10.22 -29.47 -11.11
C MET A 179 11.42 -30.30 -10.63
N ILE A 180 12.25 -29.75 -9.75
CA ILE A 180 13.38 -30.44 -9.14
C ILE A 180 12.89 -31.64 -8.32
N LYS A 181 11.81 -31.50 -7.56
CA LYS A 181 11.24 -32.56 -6.71
C LYS A 181 10.68 -33.68 -7.58
N GLU A 182 9.84 -33.36 -8.56
CA GLU A 182 9.24 -34.33 -9.47
C GLU A 182 10.29 -35.09 -10.28
N GLY A 183 11.29 -34.39 -10.82
CA GLY A 183 12.37 -35.01 -11.57
C GLY A 183 13.27 -35.95 -10.75
N LYS A 184 13.45 -35.69 -9.45
CA LYS A 184 14.16 -36.58 -8.53
C LYS A 184 13.35 -37.81 -8.19
N ASP A 185 12.03 -37.73 -8.07
CA ASP A 185 11.17 -38.85 -7.76
C ASP A 185 11.10 -39.85 -8.95
N VAL A 186 10.99 -39.35 -10.19
CA VAL A 186 11.08 -40.20 -11.40
C VAL A 186 12.43 -40.91 -11.52
N GLY A 187 13.52 -40.26 -11.04
CA GLY A 187 14.86 -40.88 -11.03
C GLY A 187 15.03 -41.97 -9.97
N LYS A 188 14.26 -41.94 -8.87
CA LYS A 188 14.27 -43.00 -7.83
C LYS A 188 13.52 -44.23 -8.29
N ASP A 189 12.39 -44.09 -8.94
CA ASP A 189 11.58 -45.22 -9.44
C ASP A 189 12.33 -45.99 -10.51
N LYS A 190 13.16 -45.36 -11.35
CA LYS A 190 14.04 -46.06 -12.33
C LYS A 190 15.22 -46.80 -11.70
N LYS A 191 15.66 -46.42 -10.48
CA LYS A 191 16.73 -47.14 -9.76
C LYS A 191 16.21 -48.33 -8.98
N ASN A 192 14.95 -48.34 -8.57
CA ASN A 192 14.31 -49.44 -7.84
C ASN A 192 13.70 -50.51 -8.77
N ALA A 193 13.72 -50.26 -10.08
CA ALA A 193 13.21 -51.19 -11.11
C ALA A 193 14.33 -51.99 -11.85
N LYS A 194 15.53 -51.97 -11.31
CA LYS A 194 16.67 -52.82 -11.71
C LYS A 194 17.11 -53.70 -10.53
#